data_7422b4f1fbe8edb1234518185d846538
#
_entry.id   7422b4f1fbe8edb1234518185d846538
#
_cell.length_a   1.000
_cell.length_b   1.000
_cell.length_c   1.000
_cell.angle_alpha   90.00
_cell.angle_beta   90.00
_cell.angle_gamma   90.00
#
_symmetry.space_group_name_H-M   'P 1'
#
loop_
_entity.id
_entity.type
_entity.pdbx_description
1 polymer ?
#
loop_
_entity_poly.entity_id
_entity_poly.type
_entity_poly.pdbx_seq_one_letter_code
_entity_poly.pdbx_strand_id
1 'polypeptide(L)'
;NWLLEIAGGNYFVYIKRLSANDTGATGGHQVGLYIPSGIVEKLFPSINHTRELNPSVFITAHVSSHDCPDSEARAIYYNSRYFGKTRNEKRITRWGRGSPLQDPENTGALTLLAFRLNEDGGDSTAVDIWVCVSPDEEDIIETAIGEVIPGTLISGPAGRILGGLSLQQMPVNHKYTIPEDWQQRFPSGNEI
;
A
#
# COMPACT_ATOMS: atom_id res chain seq x y z
N ASN A 1 -12.52 7.48 10.11
CA ASN A 1 -11.32 7.95 9.39
C ASN A 1 -10.24 6.89 9.40
N TRP A 2 -9.96 6.30 8.24
CA TRP A 2 -9.08 5.14 8.03
C TRP A 2 -7.67 5.35 8.65
N LEU A 3 -7.00 6.48 8.39
CA LEU A 3 -5.64 6.74 8.90
C LEU A 3 -5.56 6.76 10.43
N LEU A 4 -6.57 7.33 11.11
CA LEU A 4 -6.60 7.35 12.57
C LEU A 4 -6.88 5.97 13.16
N GLU A 5 -7.70 5.17 12.48
CA GLU A 5 -7.97 3.78 12.86
C GLU A 5 -6.68 2.95 12.78
N ILE A 6 -5.96 3.08 11.66
CA ILE A 6 -4.68 2.41 11.48
C ILE A 6 -3.65 2.89 12.50
N ALA A 7 -3.53 4.21 12.72
CA ALA A 7 -2.59 4.78 13.70
C ALA A 7 -2.86 4.31 15.14
N GLY A 8 -4.13 4.11 15.50
CA GLY A 8 -4.55 3.64 16.83
C GLY A 8 -4.55 2.12 17.02
N GLY A 9 -4.40 1.35 15.93
CA GLY A 9 -4.48 -0.10 15.94
C GLY A 9 -3.10 -0.79 16.01
N ASN A 10 -3.13 -2.12 16.12
CA ASN A 10 -1.91 -2.95 16.14
C ASN A 10 -1.48 -3.29 14.69
N TYR A 11 -0.98 -2.28 13.98
CA TYR A 11 -0.55 -2.42 12.60
C TYR A 11 0.93 -2.11 12.42
N PHE A 12 1.52 -2.76 11.42
CA PHE A 12 2.80 -2.39 10.85
C PHE A 12 2.56 -1.78 9.45
N VAL A 13 2.96 -0.54 9.25
CA VAL A 13 2.77 0.14 7.97
C VAL A 13 3.99 0.01 7.08
N TYR A 14 3.71 -0.11 5.79
CA TYR A 14 4.66 -0.10 4.69
C TYR A 14 4.16 0.89 3.65
N ILE A 15 4.89 1.99 3.46
CA ILE A 15 4.48 3.13 2.66
C ILE A 15 5.51 3.35 1.57
N LYS A 16 5.05 3.46 0.32
CA LYS A 16 5.89 3.71 -0.85
C LYS A 16 5.08 4.30 -2.00
N ARG A 17 5.77 4.82 -3.00
CA ARG A 17 5.17 5.05 -4.31
C ARG A 17 5.24 3.78 -5.16
N LEU A 18 4.13 3.44 -5.83
CA LEU A 18 4.07 2.24 -6.67
C LEU A 18 5.04 2.36 -7.84
N SER A 19 5.88 1.35 -8.03
CA SER A 19 6.75 1.26 -9.20
C SER A 19 6.02 0.59 -10.37
N ALA A 20 6.54 0.76 -11.58
CA ALA A 20 6.02 0.07 -12.77
C ALA A 20 6.04 -1.47 -12.65
N ASN A 21 6.96 -2.03 -11.86
CA ASN A 21 6.96 -3.47 -11.55
C ASN A 21 5.85 -3.86 -10.57
N ASP A 22 5.49 -3.00 -9.62
CA ASP A 22 4.41 -3.27 -8.67
C ASP A 22 3.07 -3.33 -9.40
N THR A 23 2.81 -2.37 -10.31
CA THR A 23 1.57 -2.25 -11.06
C THR A 23 1.49 -3.15 -12.31
N GLY A 24 2.62 -3.74 -12.70
CA GLY A 24 2.70 -4.54 -13.93
C GLY A 24 2.84 -3.72 -15.21
N ALA A 25 3.04 -2.40 -15.14
CA ALA A 25 3.21 -1.52 -16.29
C ALA A 25 4.41 -1.88 -17.19
N THR A 26 5.40 -2.60 -16.65
CA THR A 26 6.55 -3.10 -17.43
C THR A 26 6.21 -4.27 -18.36
N GLY A 27 5.00 -4.86 -18.27
CA GLY A 27 4.63 -6.07 -19.01
C GLY A 27 5.42 -7.32 -18.64
N GLY A 28 6.27 -7.24 -17.61
CA GLY A 28 7.10 -8.35 -17.14
C GLY A 28 6.31 -9.38 -16.33
N HIS A 29 6.83 -10.61 -16.27
CA HIS A 29 6.22 -11.70 -15.49
C HIS A 29 6.41 -11.56 -13.95
N GLN A 30 7.00 -10.47 -13.48
CA GLN A 30 7.33 -10.26 -12.07
C GLN A 30 6.40 -9.22 -11.40
N VAL A 31 5.12 -9.33 -11.66
CA VAL A 31 4.11 -8.46 -11.03
C VAL A 31 4.00 -8.77 -9.54
N GLY A 32 4.06 -7.74 -8.71
CA GLY A 32 3.89 -7.83 -7.27
C GLY A 32 4.83 -6.93 -6.48
N LEU A 33 4.39 -6.59 -5.28
CA LEU A 33 5.10 -5.69 -4.39
C LEU A 33 6.35 -6.36 -3.80
N TYR A 34 7.52 -5.79 -4.03
CA TYR A 34 8.75 -6.22 -3.36
C TYR A 34 8.70 -5.86 -1.88
N ILE A 35 9.14 -6.79 -1.01
CA ILE A 35 9.26 -6.56 0.43
C ILE A 35 10.68 -6.85 0.89
N PRO A 36 11.34 -5.90 1.56
CA PRO A 36 12.66 -6.10 2.16
C PRO A 36 12.66 -7.21 3.21
N SER A 37 13.80 -7.90 3.33
CA SER A 37 13.94 -9.07 4.23
C SER A 37 13.59 -8.79 5.68
N GLY A 38 14.02 -7.65 6.23
CA GLY A 38 13.70 -7.28 7.62
C GLY A 38 12.22 -7.03 7.88
N ILE A 39 11.46 -6.62 6.84
CA ILE A 39 10.01 -6.47 6.94
C ILE A 39 9.32 -7.84 6.88
N VAL A 40 9.78 -8.74 6.00
CA VAL A 40 9.24 -10.12 5.95
C VAL A 40 9.47 -10.87 7.26
N GLU A 41 10.64 -10.71 7.87
CA GLU A 41 10.93 -11.30 9.19
C GLU A 41 9.93 -10.84 10.25
N LYS A 42 9.47 -9.60 10.17
CA LYS A 42 8.48 -9.04 11.09
C LYS A 42 7.06 -9.47 10.76
N LEU A 43 6.70 -9.50 9.47
CA LEU A 43 5.30 -9.69 9.02
C LEU A 43 4.96 -11.15 8.72
N PHE A 44 5.96 -11.92 8.26
CA PHE A 44 5.76 -13.28 7.75
C PHE A 44 6.93 -14.19 8.18
N PRO A 45 7.16 -14.37 9.48
CA PRO A 45 8.28 -15.16 9.99
C PRO A 45 8.25 -16.60 9.48
N SER A 46 7.08 -17.19 9.24
CA SER A 46 6.95 -18.59 8.81
C SER A 46 7.57 -18.87 7.43
N ILE A 47 7.64 -17.87 6.55
CA ILE A 47 8.23 -18.03 5.20
C ILE A 47 9.68 -17.55 5.11
N ASN A 48 10.23 -16.98 6.18
CA ASN A 48 11.59 -16.41 6.16
C ASN A 48 12.67 -17.49 6.38
N HIS A 49 12.65 -18.53 5.56
CA HIS A 49 13.59 -19.65 5.65
C HIS A 49 13.92 -20.23 4.28
N THR A 50 14.93 -21.14 4.24
CA THR A 50 15.42 -21.82 3.02
C THR A 50 15.23 -23.34 3.08
N ARG A 51 14.40 -23.85 4.00
CA ARG A 51 14.18 -25.31 4.17
C ARG A 51 13.38 -25.93 3.04
N GLU A 52 12.54 -25.12 2.40
CA GLU A 52 11.73 -25.55 1.25
C GLU A 52 11.78 -24.50 0.13
N LEU A 53 11.43 -24.91 -1.09
CA LEU A 53 11.43 -24.05 -2.25
C LEU A 53 10.19 -23.14 -2.27
N ASN A 54 10.40 -21.83 -2.30
CA ASN A 54 9.35 -20.81 -2.44
C ASN A 54 8.25 -20.90 -1.37
N PRO A 55 8.60 -20.89 -0.05
CA PRO A 55 7.61 -20.87 1.02
C PRO A 55 6.69 -19.65 0.88
N SER A 56 5.42 -19.82 1.18
CA SER A 56 4.42 -18.75 1.02
C SER A 56 3.26 -18.91 1.98
N VAL A 57 2.63 -17.78 2.33
CA VAL A 57 1.37 -17.70 3.09
C VAL A 57 0.38 -16.81 2.35
N PHE A 58 -0.90 -17.02 2.63
CA PHE A 58 -1.98 -16.20 2.09
C PHE A 58 -2.48 -15.23 3.15
N ILE A 59 -2.85 -14.04 2.70
CA ILE A 59 -3.38 -12.96 3.54
C ILE A 59 -4.60 -12.34 2.88
N THR A 60 -5.55 -11.89 3.69
CA THR A 60 -6.69 -11.12 3.17
C THR A 60 -6.26 -9.69 2.88
N ALA A 61 -6.50 -9.20 1.69
CA ALA A 61 -6.23 -7.83 1.27
C ALA A 61 -7.54 -7.04 1.15
N HIS A 62 -7.65 -5.96 1.95
CA HIS A 62 -8.76 -5.02 1.94
C HIS A 62 -8.29 -3.70 1.32
N VAL A 63 -8.82 -3.31 0.17
CA VAL A 63 -8.45 -2.03 -0.46
C VAL A 63 -9.49 -0.98 -0.09
N SER A 64 -9.21 -0.20 0.95
CA SER A 64 -10.14 0.77 1.53
C SER A 64 -10.30 2.05 0.72
N SER A 65 -9.36 2.36 -0.18
CA SER A 65 -9.39 3.55 -1.04
C SER A 65 -10.28 3.40 -2.28
N HIS A 66 -10.60 2.16 -2.66
CA HIS A 66 -11.34 1.85 -3.88
C HIS A 66 -12.49 0.90 -3.57
N ASP A 67 -13.57 1.04 -4.32
CA ASP A 67 -14.72 0.12 -4.21
C ASP A 67 -14.41 -1.18 -4.95
N CYS A 68 -13.60 -2.02 -4.34
CA CYS A 68 -13.28 -3.34 -4.85
C CYS A 68 -13.42 -4.40 -3.75
N PRO A 69 -13.80 -5.64 -4.11
CA PRO A 69 -13.96 -6.71 -3.14
C PRO A 69 -12.62 -7.10 -2.52
N ASP A 70 -12.69 -7.61 -1.30
CA ASP A 70 -11.55 -8.25 -0.65
C ASP A 70 -10.96 -9.36 -1.52
N SER A 71 -9.66 -9.51 -1.44
CA SER A 71 -8.94 -10.52 -2.21
C SER A 71 -7.99 -11.32 -1.33
N GLU A 72 -7.56 -12.48 -1.84
CA GLU A 72 -6.53 -13.30 -1.22
C GLU A 72 -5.19 -13.04 -1.90
N ALA A 73 -4.34 -12.26 -1.22
CA ALA A 73 -2.98 -12.01 -1.66
C ALA A 73 -2.01 -13.08 -1.13
N ARG A 74 -0.87 -13.25 -1.80
CA ARG A 74 0.14 -14.23 -1.42
C ARG A 74 1.48 -13.56 -1.09
N ALA A 75 1.91 -13.65 0.16
CA ALA A 75 3.28 -13.35 0.55
C ALA A 75 4.16 -14.57 0.25
N ILE A 76 5.26 -14.37 -0.49
CA ILE A 76 6.13 -15.45 -0.97
C ILE A 76 7.60 -15.06 -0.91
N TYR A 77 8.44 -15.99 -0.47
CA TYR A 77 9.88 -15.91 -0.61
C TYR A 77 10.35 -16.76 -1.80
N TYR A 78 10.69 -16.13 -2.91
CA TYR A 78 11.35 -16.78 -4.04
C TYR A 78 12.81 -17.04 -3.71
N ASN A 79 13.11 -18.20 -3.16
CA ASN A 79 14.41 -18.57 -2.62
C ASN A 79 15.16 -19.60 -3.49
N SER A 80 14.82 -19.72 -4.77
CA SER A 80 15.35 -20.74 -5.66
C SER A 80 16.88 -20.68 -5.83
N ARG A 81 17.53 -19.57 -5.44
CA ARG A 81 18.99 -19.44 -5.38
C ARG A 81 19.62 -20.53 -4.51
N TYR A 82 18.97 -20.91 -3.42
CA TYR A 82 19.44 -21.96 -2.50
C TYR A 82 19.21 -23.37 -3.04
N PHE A 83 18.55 -23.49 -4.19
CA PHE A 83 18.22 -24.74 -4.88
C PHE A 83 18.81 -24.79 -6.31
N GLY A 84 19.97 -24.14 -6.50
CA GLY A 84 20.72 -24.18 -7.75
C GLY A 84 20.18 -23.28 -8.87
N LYS A 85 19.30 -22.30 -8.55
CA LYS A 85 18.81 -21.28 -9.48
C LYS A 85 19.29 -19.89 -9.08
N THR A 86 18.67 -18.82 -9.56
CA THR A 86 19.18 -17.45 -9.38
C THR A 86 18.30 -16.56 -8.50
N ARG A 87 17.02 -16.86 -8.37
CA ARG A 87 16.05 -15.95 -7.74
C ARG A 87 16.15 -15.97 -6.21
N ASN A 88 16.26 -14.78 -5.62
CA ASN A 88 16.30 -14.57 -4.17
C ASN A 88 15.62 -13.23 -3.83
N GLU A 89 14.29 -13.24 -3.73
CA GLU A 89 13.51 -12.03 -3.44
C GLU A 89 12.19 -12.39 -2.75
N LYS A 90 11.63 -11.44 -2.03
CA LYS A 90 10.37 -11.58 -1.31
C LYS A 90 9.34 -10.61 -1.87
N ARG A 91 8.13 -11.10 -2.12
CA ARG A 91 7.07 -10.31 -2.74
C ARG A 91 5.70 -10.63 -2.14
N ILE A 92 4.77 -9.67 -2.26
CA ILE A 92 3.35 -9.95 -2.18
C ILE A 92 2.77 -9.87 -3.59
N THR A 93 2.03 -10.90 -3.95
CA THR A 93 1.46 -11.12 -5.28
C THR A 93 0.00 -11.51 -5.17
N ARG A 94 -0.73 -11.63 -6.29
CA ARG A 94 -2.13 -12.08 -6.33
C ARG A 94 -3.09 -11.12 -5.60
N TRP A 95 -2.96 -9.83 -5.87
CA TRP A 95 -3.83 -8.80 -5.28
C TRP A 95 -5.31 -8.86 -5.68
N GLY A 96 -5.70 -9.85 -6.48
CA GLY A 96 -7.03 -9.94 -7.02
C GLY A 96 -7.21 -9.20 -8.36
N ARG A 97 -8.21 -9.64 -9.11
CA ARG A 97 -8.52 -9.03 -10.41
C ARG A 97 -9.11 -7.65 -10.21
N GLY A 98 -8.58 -6.66 -10.93
CA GLY A 98 -9.05 -5.27 -10.83
C GLY A 98 -8.53 -4.53 -9.61
N SER A 99 -7.57 -5.08 -8.87
CA SER A 99 -6.92 -4.38 -7.77
C SER A 99 -6.17 -3.15 -8.28
N PRO A 100 -6.33 -1.98 -7.63
CA PRO A 100 -5.60 -0.75 -8.00
C PRO A 100 -4.08 -0.90 -7.87
N LEU A 101 -3.60 -1.87 -7.09
CA LEU A 101 -2.18 -2.22 -7.00
C LEU A 101 -1.62 -2.83 -8.30
N GLN A 102 -2.48 -3.31 -9.19
CA GLN A 102 -2.13 -3.90 -10.48
C GLN A 102 -2.64 -3.07 -11.66
N ASP A 103 -3.03 -1.83 -11.42
CA ASP A 103 -3.42 -0.89 -12.45
C ASP A 103 -2.20 -0.04 -12.87
N PRO A 104 -1.75 -0.10 -14.12
CA PRO A 104 -0.66 0.73 -14.64
C PRO A 104 -0.86 2.23 -14.44
N GLU A 105 -2.09 2.73 -14.44
CA GLU A 105 -2.42 4.14 -14.22
C GLU A 105 -2.04 4.61 -12.79
N ASN A 106 -1.96 3.70 -11.83
CA ASN A 106 -1.52 3.98 -10.46
C ASN A 106 0.00 3.94 -10.27
N THR A 107 0.78 3.82 -11.35
CA THR A 107 2.25 3.92 -11.25
C THR A 107 2.65 5.32 -10.77
N GLY A 108 3.39 5.36 -9.66
CA GLY A 108 3.77 6.61 -8.98
C GLY A 108 2.87 6.99 -7.81
N ALA A 109 1.66 6.45 -7.71
CA ALA A 109 0.72 6.75 -6.62
C ALA A 109 1.31 6.37 -5.25
N LEU A 110 1.17 7.26 -4.29
CA LEU A 110 1.51 7.00 -2.89
C LEU A 110 0.58 5.93 -2.34
N THR A 111 1.15 4.88 -1.77
CA THR A 111 0.39 3.73 -1.30
C THR A 111 0.81 3.33 0.10
N LEU A 112 -0.18 3.15 0.97
CA LEU A 112 -0.03 2.68 2.33
C LEU A 112 -0.58 1.25 2.43
N LEU A 113 0.24 0.35 2.98
CA LEU A 113 -0.16 -1.00 3.34
C LEU A 113 -0.05 -1.13 4.85
N ALA A 114 -1.15 -1.37 5.53
CA ALA A 114 -1.22 -1.56 6.97
C ALA A 114 -1.45 -3.04 7.28
N PHE A 115 -0.39 -3.73 7.65
CA PHE A 115 -0.44 -5.15 8.00
C PHE A 115 -0.87 -5.32 9.45
N ARG A 116 -1.89 -6.11 9.70
CA ARG A 116 -2.35 -6.43 11.04
C ARG A 116 -1.34 -7.36 11.71
N LEU A 117 -0.79 -6.92 12.85
CA LEU A 117 0.15 -7.73 13.61
C LEU A 117 -0.60 -8.70 14.52
N ASN A 118 -0.15 -9.96 14.54
CA ASN A 118 -0.61 -10.94 15.52
C ASN A 118 0.11 -10.73 16.87
N GLU A 119 -0.62 -10.85 17.96
CA GLU A 119 -0.10 -10.68 19.31
C GLU A 119 0.92 -11.77 19.69
N ASP A 120 0.79 -12.96 19.13
CA ASP A 120 1.70 -14.08 19.31
C ASP A 120 2.99 -13.99 18.47
N GLY A 121 3.14 -12.94 17.65
CA GLY A 121 4.29 -12.76 16.76
C GLY A 121 4.28 -13.67 15.52
N GLY A 122 3.15 -14.32 15.23
CA GLY A 122 2.95 -15.11 14.01
C GLY A 122 2.76 -14.24 12.76
N ASP A 123 2.49 -14.90 11.63
CA ASP A 123 2.29 -14.22 10.35
C ASP A 123 1.10 -13.26 10.39
N SER A 124 1.25 -12.12 9.73
CA SER A 124 0.11 -11.24 9.45
C SER A 124 -0.91 -11.97 8.59
N THR A 125 -2.18 -11.87 8.95
CA THR A 125 -3.30 -12.53 8.26
C THR A 125 -4.09 -11.60 7.37
N ALA A 126 -3.92 -10.28 7.53
CA ALA A 126 -4.65 -9.28 6.76
C ALA A 126 -3.80 -8.02 6.52
N VAL A 127 -4.09 -7.36 5.41
CA VAL A 127 -3.53 -6.05 5.07
C VAL A 127 -4.64 -5.11 4.62
N ASP A 128 -4.71 -3.95 5.25
CA ASP A 128 -5.58 -2.85 4.86
C ASP A 128 -4.78 -1.89 3.96
N ILE A 129 -5.31 -1.51 2.81
CA ILE A 129 -4.57 -0.83 1.75
C ILE A 129 -5.27 0.47 1.37
N TRP A 130 -4.46 1.53 1.23
CA TRP A 130 -4.88 2.80 0.66
C TRP A 130 -3.95 3.16 -0.49
N VAL A 131 -4.51 3.30 -1.69
CA VAL A 131 -3.82 3.84 -2.87
C VAL A 131 -4.37 5.24 -3.10
N CYS A 132 -3.53 6.27 -3.00
CA CYS A 132 -3.96 7.66 -3.20
C CYS A 132 -4.42 7.87 -4.64
N VAL A 133 -5.53 8.57 -4.80
CA VAL A 133 -6.15 8.87 -6.11
C VAL A 133 -5.96 10.32 -6.52
N SER A 134 -5.42 11.17 -5.63
CA SER A 134 -5.21 12.60 -5.91
C SER A 134 -3.96 13.13 -5.19
N PRO A 135 -3.36 14.21 -5.70
CA PRO A 135 -2.28 14.92 -5.00
C PRO A 135 -2.68 15.41 -3.60
N ASP A 136 -3.92 15.84 -3.41
CA ASP A 136 -4.40 16.31 -2.11
C ASP A 136 -4.36 15.21 -1.04
N GLU A 137 -4.68 13.96 -1.42
CA GLU A 137 -4.55 12.81 -0.51
C GLU A 137 -3.08 12.52 -0.18
N GLU A 138 -2.19 12.62 -1.17
CA GLU A 138 -0.76 12.45 -0.98
C GLU A 138 -0.20 13.51 -0.04
N ASP A 139 -0.53 14.79 -0.26
CA ASP A 139 -0.08 15.92 0.55
C ASP A 139 -0.47 15.79 2.03
N ILE A 140 -1.68 15.28 2.30
CA ILE A 140 -2.15 15.03 3.67
C ILE A 140 -1.25 14.02 4.37
N ILE A 141 -0.96 12.94 3.68
CA ILE A 141 -0.15 11.86 4.24
C ILE A 141 1.30 12.32 4.39
N GLU A 142 1.88 12.92 3.35
CA GLU A 142 3.26 13.40 3.35
C GLU A 142 3.49 14.55 4.34
N THR A 143 2.47 15.38 4.63
CA THR A 143 2.55 16.36 5.71
C THR A 143 2.81 15.71 7.08
N ALA A 144 2.28 14.54 7.30
CA ALA A 144 2.42 13.83 8.58
C ALA A 144 3.69 12.98 8.68
N ILE A 145 4.12 12.37 7.58
CA ILE A 145 5.21 11.38 7.59
C ILE A 145 6.48 11.84 6.88
N GLY A 146 6.44 13.00 6.22
CA GLY A 146 7.47 13.49 5.31
C GLY A 146 7.29 12.98 3.88
N GLU A 147 7.99 13.61 2.93
CA GLU A 147 7.95 13.28 1.51
C GLU A 147 8.42 11.83 1.25
N VAL A 148 7.65 11.11 0.42
CA VAL A 148 7.99 9.73 0.00
C VAL A 148 8.51 9.74 -1.43
N ILE A 149 9.82 9.73 -1.57
CA ILE A 149 10.49 9.77 -2.88
C ILE A 149 10.33 8.41 -3.60
N PRO A 150 10.07 8.39 -4.92
CA PRO A 150 10.04 7.15 -5.69
C PRO A 150 11.30 6.29 -5.48
N GLY A 151 11.12 4.99 -5.27
CA GLY A 151 12.21 4.06 -4.98
C GLY A 151 12.62 3.97 -3.50
N THR A 152 12.09 4.85 -2.65
CA THR A 152 12.24 4.76 -1.18
C THR A 152 11.01 4.14 -0.53
N LEU A 153 11.11 3.82 0.75
CA LEU A 153 9.98 3.33 1.55
C LEU A 153 10.09 3.83 2.98
N ILE A 154 8.93 4.01 3.60
CA ILE A 154 8.79 4.23 5.04
C ILE A 154 8.09 3.00 5.63
N SER A 155 8.60 2.47 6.74
CA SER A 155 7.98 1.32 7.39
C SER A 155 8.18 1.32 8.90
N GLY A 156 7.23 0.76 9.62
CA GLY A 156 7.30 0.63 11.08
C GLY A 156 5.93 0.46 11.73
N PRO A 157 5.88 0.39 13.07
CA PRO A 157 4.62 0.40 13.81
C PRO A 157 3.80 1.62 13.46
N ALA A 158 2.49 1.43 13.17
CA ALA A 158 1.61 2.48 12.69
C ALA A 158 1.53 3.68 13.64
N GLY A 159 1.39 3.44 14.94
CA GLY A 159 1.33 4.50 15.94
C GLY A 159 2.59 5.40 15.97
N ARG A 160 3.77 4.85 15.60
CA ARG A 160 5.00 5.63 15.49
C ARG A 160 5.08 6.44 14.19
N ILE A 161 4.67 5.83 13.08
CA ILE A 161 4.78 6.46 11.76
C ILE A 161 3.67 7.48 11.54
N LEU A 162 2.44 7.12 11.90
CA LEU A 162 1.23 7.91 11.67
C LEU A 162 0.76 8.72 12.91
N GLY A 163 1.42 8.56 14.05
CA GLY A 163 0.99 9.17 15.32
C GLY A 163 1.04 10.71 15.37
N GLY A 164 1.71 11.35 14.40
CA GLY A 164 1.69 12.80 14.22
C GLY A 164 0.42 13.34 13.54
N LEU A 165 -0.43 12.45 12.98
CA LEU A 165 -1.70 12.85 12.38
C LEU A 165 -2.67 13.34 13.46
N SER A 166 -3.13 14.56 13.33
CA SER A 166 -4.21 15.12 14.17
C SER A 166 -5.47 15.31 13.33
N LEU A 167 -6.65 15.22 13.98
CA LEU A 167 -7.94 15.52 13.33
C LEU A 167 -8.00 16.92 12.71
N GLN A 168 -7.14 17.84 13.16
CA GLN A 168 -7.09 19.21 12.66
C GLN A 168 -6.33 19.35 11.33
N GLN A 169 -5.51 18.36 10.97
CA GLN A 169 -4.73 18.32 9.71
C GLN A 169 -5.46 17.60 8.58
N MET A 170 -6.59 16.97 8.88
CA MET A 170 -7.38 16.33 7.85
C MET A 170 -8.22 17.38 7.11
N PRO A 171 -8.21 17.39 5.76
CA PRO A 171 -9.09 18.25 5.03
C PRO A 171 -10.52 17.92 5.46
N VAL A 172 -11.18 18.91 6.00
CA VAL A 172 -12.64 18.89 6.02
C VAL A 172 -13.02 18.73 4.56
N ASN A 173 -13.81 17.71 4.26
CA ASN A 173 -14.39 17.52 2.94
C ASN A 173 -15.01 18.85 2.52
N HIS A 174 -14.25 19.69 1.86
CA HIS A 174 -14.78 20.87 1.21
C HIS A 174 -15.70 20.32 0.14
N LYS A 175 -16.98 20.22 0.44
CA LYS A 175 -17.98 20.21 -0.61
C LYS A 175 -17.67 21.42 -1.45
N TYR A 176 -17.04 21.20 -2.60
CA TYR A 176 -16.91 22.24 -3.60
C TYR A 176 -18.34 22.68 -3.91
N THR A 177 -18.72 23.81 -3.36
CA THR A 177 -20.00 24.42 -3.70
C THR A 177 -19.78 25.01 -5.06
N ILE A 178 -20.26 24.29 -6.10
CA ILE A 178 -20.22 24.81 -7.47
C ILE A 178 -21.00 26.12 -7.43
N PRO A 179 -20.41 27.28 -7.79
CA PRO A 179 -21.10 28.56 -7.87
C PRO A 179 -22.40 28.41 -8.66
N GLU A 180 -23.48 29.06 -8.22
CA GLU A 180 -24.81 28.87 -8.83
C GLU A 180 -24.80 29.17 -10.34
N ASP A 181 -24.00 30.14 -10.77
CA ASP A 181 -23.84 30.51 -12.19
C ASP A 181 -23.11 29.42 -13.01
N TRP A 182 -22.27 28.57 -12.37
CA TRP A 182 -21.61 27.45 -13.04
C TRP A 182 -22.51 26.21 -13.13
N GLN A 183 -23.57 26.15 -12.35
CA GLN A 183 -24.54 25.05 -12.45
C GLN A 183 -25.38 25.11 -13.74
N GLN A 184 -25.45 26.27 -14.38
CA GLN A 184 -26.24 26.49 -15.59
C GLN A 184 -25.38 26.62 -16.86
N ARG A 185 -24.06 26.82 -16.73
CA ARG A 185 -23.14 26.95 -17.86
C ARG A 185 -21.73 26.48 -17.46
N PHE A 186 -20.96 26.05 -18.43
CA PHE A 186 -19.53 25.79 -18.20
C PHE A 186 -18.79 27.12 -17.96
N PRO A 187 -17.87 27.17 -16.96
CA PRO A 187 -17.03 28.34 -16.77
C PRO A 187 -16.13 28.59 -17.99
N SER A 188 -15.90 29.85 -18.32
CA SER A 188 -14.93 30.23 -19.34
C SER A 188 -13.50 30.09 -18.79
N GLY A 189 -12.51 29.99 -19.67
CA GLY A 189 -11.10 29.84 -19.28
C GLY A 189 -10.53 30.97 -18.39
N ASN A 190 -11.26 32.08 -18.23
CA ASN A 190 -10.88 33.18 -17.35
C ASN A 190 -11.53 33.09 -15.94
N GLU A 191 -12.36 32.09 -15.71
CA GLU A 191 -13.10 31.87 -14.46
C GLU A 191 -12.58 30.66 -13.67
N ILE A 192 -11.56 29.95 -14.21
CA ILE A 192 -10.92 28.77 -13.63
C ILE A 192 -9.59 29.16 -12.96
#